data_ca03bbbd8b7033cd5810ea805821f8b9
#
_entry.id   ca03bbbd8b7033cd5810ea805821f8b9
#
_cell.length_a   1.000
_cell.length_b   1.000
_cell.length_c   1.000
_cell.angle_alpha   90.00
_cell.angle_beta   90.00
_cell.angle_gamma   90.00
#
_symmetry.space_group_name_H-M   'P 1'
#
loop_
_entity.id
_entity.type
_entity.pdbx_description
1 polymer ?
#
loop_
_entity_poly.entity_id
_entity_poly.type
_entity_poly.pdbx_seq_one_letter_code
_entity_poly.pdbx_strand_id
1 'polypeptide(L)'
;IFSPVGDAMRIEISRQESSELCRQYGIPVPAFHHVQNRLEARKLMQDDPRPYVLKNPICSPFSPIHAIVCESVTDTLGWIERVDYAEGLFLQEYLGKEEAGHFVFISGGEISSLVTNQEFKRAFTGDMGPLAGAPLAGIVEQDPDDKYGLAKELIHPLKPWFKKTGYTGPLQVTAIRKNGVWHAIEYNIRLGVTTTALLLRMLKNPVDVLLEVVRNQTPVLEWHAEKYFGCTLTLAGYGYPYVVPSVPKLPVEVSVPLECDLWWNEVDEEGGQLYMANHKNYEMGHRIADVNACAPVMDSAVKLIENEIRKLRCLGSYYRLDLKELAAKYSSLLTSEKAALR
;
A
#
# COMPACT_ATOMS: atom_id res chain seq x y z
N ILE A 1 9.32 -7.46 20.38
CA ILE A 1 8.50 -6.42 19.73
C ILE A 1 8.34 -6.84 18.27
N PHE A 2 7.12 -6.85 17.76
CA PHE A 2 6.81 -7.14 16.36
C PHE A 2 6.87 -5.86 15.50
N SER A 3 8.02 -5.18 15.54
CA SER A 3 8.28 -3.97 14.75
C SER A 3 9.76 -3.64 14.81
N PRO A 4 10.37 -3.14 13.75
CA PRO A 4 11.72 -2.58 13.83
C PRO A 4 11.75 -1.35 14.73
N VAL A 5 12.92 -1.10 15.32
CA VAL A 5 13.15 0.03 16.24
C VAL A 5 14.46 0.74 15.88
N GLY A 6 14.62 1.97 16.37
CA GLY A 6 15.85 2.75 16.18
C GLY A 6 16.16 3.00 14.70
N ASP A 7 17.40 2.77 14.29
CA ASP A 7 17.87 3.02 12.92
C ASP A 7 17.14 2.17 11.86
N ALA A 8 16.58 1.03 12.25
CA ALA A 8 15.81 0.19 11.35
C ALA A 8 14.50 0.86 10.85
N MET A 9 13.97 1.84 11.59
CA MET A 9 12.77 2.57 11.19
C MET A 9 13.02 3.56 10.05
N ARG A 10 14.26 3.96 9.81
CA ARG A 10 14.60 5.00 8.82
C ARG A 10 14.27 4.61 7.40
N ILE A 11 14.20 3.31 7.09
CA ILE A 11 13.82 2.81 5.77
C ILE A 11 12.38 3.21 5.35
N GLU A 12 11.47 3.48 6.31
CA GLU A 12 10.14 4.05 6.00
C GLU A 12 10.09 5.55 6.29
N ILE A 13 10.69 6.00 7.40
CA ILE A 13 10.52 7.37 7.87
C ILE A 13 11.19 8.39 6.95
N SER A 14 12.42 8.13 6.50
CA SER A 14 13.20 9.05 5.65
C SER A 14 13.29 8.53 4.22
N ARG A 15 12.66 9.22 3.28
CA ARG A 15 12.68 8.83 1.87
C ARG A 15 14.07 8.94 1.26
N GLN A 16 14.84 9.93 1.66
CA GLN A 16 16.21 10.10 1.22
C GLN A 16 17.10 8.96 1.73
N GLU A 17 17.09 8.71 3.05
CA GLU A 17 17.91 7.65 3.65
C GLU A 17 17.54 6.26 3.09
N SER A 18 16.24 6.01 2.88
CA SER A 18 15.76 4.78 2.23
C SER A 18 16.33 4.59 0.83
N SER A 19 16.27 5.66 0.02
CA SER A 19 16.77 5.61 -1.36
C SER A 19 18.29 5.49 -1.42
N GLU A 20 19.02 6.17 -0.53
CA GLU A 20 20.47 6.06 -0.40
C GLU A 20 20.90 4.67 0.08
N LEU A 21 20.18 4.08 1.04
CA LEU A 21 20.37 2.71 1.49
C LEU A 21 20.22 1.73 0.33
N CYS A 22 19.16 1.88 -0.48
CA CYS A 22 18.96 1.06 -1.67
C CYS A 22 20.16 1.14 -2.63
N ARG A 23 20.62 2.36 -2.93
CA ARG A 23 21.81 2.57 -3.79
C ARG A 23 23.06 1.89 -3.22
N GLN A 24 23.28 2.00 -1.91
CA GLN A 24 24.41 1.37 -1.22
C GLN A 24 24.42 -0.15 -1.40
N TYR A 25 23.25 -0.78 -1.44
CA TYR A 25 23.10 -2.23 -1.61
C TYR A 25 22.78 -2.66 -3.05
N GLY A 26 22.92 -1.74 -4.03
CA GLY A 26 22.73 -2.05 -5.44
C GLY A 26 21.27 -2.31 -5.85
N ILE A 27 20.31 -1.85 -5.05
CA ILE A 27 18.89 -1.98 -5.36
C ILE A 27 18.48 -0.84 -6.30
N PRO A 28 17.83 -1.14 -7.44
CA PRO A 28 17.31 -0.12 -8.33
C PRO A 28 16.27 0.75 -7.66
N VAL A 29 16.44 2.07 -7.78
CA VAL A 29 15.47 3.09 -7.33
C VAL A 29 15.30 4.13 -8.43
N PRO A 30 14.16 4.82 -8.52
CA PRO A 30 14.00 5.95 -9.41
C PRO A 30 15.04 7.03 -9.11
N ALA A 31 15.39 7.86 -10.08
CA ALA A 31 16.16 9.07 -9.82
C ALA A 31 15.41 9.93 -8.79
N PHE A 32 16.13 10.52 -7.85
CA PHE A 32 15.50 11.33 -6.81
C PHE A 32 16.38 12.54 -6.44
N HIS A 33 15.70 13.57 -5.96
CA HIS A 33 16.29 14.81 -5.46
C HIS A 33 15.58 15.24 -4.18
N HIS A 34 16.32 15.68 -3.20
CA HIS A 34 15.77 16.38 -2.03
C HIS A 34 16.18 17.85 -2.16
N VAL A 35 15.19 18.72 -2.25
CA VAL A 35 15.36 20.17 -2.38
C VAL A 35 14.74 20.87 -1.18
N GLN A 36 15.37 21.96 -0.74
CA GLN A 36 14.96 22.63 0.49
C GLN A 36 13.75 23.56 0.30
N ASN A 37 13.48 24.00 -0.92
CA ASN A 37 12.45 24.97 -1.20
C ASN A 37 12.00 24.95 -2.66
N ARG A 38 10.94 25.71 -2.96
CA ARG A 38 10.36 25.81 -4.31
C ARG A 38 11.31 26.37 -5.36
N LEU A 39 12.23 27.27 -4.97
CA LEU A 39 13.17 27.85 -5.93
C LEU A 39 14.16 26.80 -6.43
N GLU A 40 14.67 25.97 -5.54
CA GLU A 40 15.52 24.84 -5.90
C GLU A 40 14.76 23.81 -6.74
N ALA A 41 13.48 23.53 -6.40
CA ALA A 41 12.64 22.63 -7.20
C ALA A 41 12.43 23.17 -8.63
N ARG A 42 12.17 24.47 -8.78
CA ARG A 42 12.04 25.11 -10.10
C ARG A 42 13.35 25.03 -10.90
N LYS A 43 14.50 25.26 -10.24
CA LYS A 43 15.79 25.14 -10.88
C LYS A 43 16.03 23.71 -11.35
N LEU A 44 15.74 22.71 -10.50
CA LEU A 44 15.81 21.32 -10.90
C LEU A 44 14.97 21.05 -12.15
N MET A 45 13.73 21.56 -12.20
CA MET A 45 12.85 21.38 -13.37
C MET A 45 13.35 22.07 -14.64
N GLN A 46 14.21 23.11 -14.53
CA GLN A 46 14.88 23.70 -15.68
C GLN A 46 16.05 22.83 -16.16
N ASP A 47 16.80 22.26 -15.22
CA ASP A 47 17.99 21.46 -15.50
C ASP A 47 17.62 20.02 -15.92
N ASP A 48 16.54 19.47 -15.39
CA ASP A 48 16.05 18.10 -15.63
C ASP A 48 14.53 18.06 -15.77
N PRO A 49 13.97 18.46 -16.93
CA PRO A 49 12.53 18.58 -17.15
C PRO A 49 11.86 17.22 -17.40
N ARG A 50 11.54 16.49 -16.34
CA ARG A 50 10.81 15.23 -16.38
C ARG A 50 9.63 15.24 -15.39
N PRO A 51 8.65 14.33 -15.51
CA PRO A 51 7.61 14.18 -14.50
C PRO A 51 8.17 13.57 -13.21
N TYR A 52 7.73 14.09 -12.07
CA TYR A 52 8.13 13.64 -10.74
C TYR A 52 6.93 13.29 -9.86
N VAL A 53 7.12 12.35 -8.95
CA VAL A 53 6.26 12.19 -7.79
C VAL A 53 6.83 13.09 -6.69
N LEU A 54 6.03 14.07 -6.25
CA LEU A 54 6.38 14.95 -5.14
C LEU A 54 5.97 14.27 -3.84
N LYS A 55 6.91 14.14 -2.92
CA LYS A 55 6.68 13.49 -1.63
C LYS A 55 7.13 14.40 -0.49
N ASN A 56 6.45 14.29 0.65
CA ASN A 56 7.03 14.80 1.89
C ASN A 56 8.33 14.01 2.16
N PRO A 57 9.48 14.67 2.43
CA PRO A 57 10.75 13.99 2.71
C PRO A 57 10.66 13.01 3.89
N ILE A 58 9.81 13.33 4.86
CA ILE A 58 9.57 12.52 6.05
C ILE A 58 8.17 11.91 5.98
N CYS A 59 8.08 10.61 6.19
CA CYS A 59 6.79 9.94 6.35
C CYS A 59 6.24 10.24 7.75
N SER A 60 5.24 11.12 7.81
CA SER A 60 4.63 11.56 9.05
C SER A 60 3.12 11.34 9.02
N PRO A 61 2.51 10.78 10.08
CA PRO A 61 1.06 10.64 10.17
C PRO A 61 0.32 11.99 10.20
N PHE A 62 1.05 13.08 10.48
CA PHE A 62 0.48 14.44 10.53
C PHE A 62 0.51 15.16 9.18
N SER A 63 1.07 14.57 8.14
CA SER A 63 1.05 15.13 6.80
C SER A 63 -0.18 14.62 6.04
N PRO A 64 -1.16 15.48 5.71
CA PRO A 64 -2.38 15.05 5.02
C PRO A 64 -2.12 14.57 3.60
N ILE A 65 -1.07 15.08 2.94
CA ILE A 65 -0.68 14.71 1.59
C ILE A 65 0.74 14.14 1.62
N HIS A 66 0.86 12.82 1.52
CA HIS A 66 2.15 12.14 1.57
C HIS A 66 2.88 12.08 0.22
N ALA A 67 2.13 11.99 -0.86
CA ALA A 67 2.66 11.89 -2.21
C ALA A 67 1.68 12.46 -3.24
N ILE A 68 2.22 13.14 -4.24
CA ILE A 68 1.48 13.67 -5.38
C ILE A 68 2.12 13.12 -6.64
N VAL A 69 1.37 12.30 -7.37
CA VAL A 69 1.83 11.71 -8.63
C VAL A 69 1.59 12.71 -9.75
N CYS A 70 2.66 13.21 -10.35
CA CYS A 70 2.61 14.07 -11.54
C CYS A 70 3.01 13.23 -12.75
N GLU A 71 2.11 13.10 -13.72
CA GLU A 71 2.32 12.28 -14.91
C GLU A 71 2.95 13.11 -16.06
N SER A 72 3.09 14.43 -15.88
CA SER A 72 3.70 15.35 -16.82
C SER A 72 4.59 16.38 -16.14
N VAL A 73 5.46 17.03 -16.94
CA VAL A 73 6.27 18.17 -16.49
C VAL A 73 5.38 19.33 -16.03
N THR A 74 4.27 19.57 -16.74
CA THR A 74 3.31 20.63 -16.41
C THR A 74 2.65 20.39 -15.06
N ASP A 75 2.24 19.13 -14.77
CA ASP A 75 1.67 18.77 -13.47
C ASP A 75 2.71 18.98 -12.36
N THR A 76 3.96 18.55 -12.59
CA THR A 76 5.05 18.72 -11.62
C THR A 76 5.24 20.18 -11.27
N LEU A 77 5.35 21.06 -12.29
CA LEU A 77 5.51 22.49 -12.08
C LEU A 77 4.30 23.09 -11.35
N GLY A 78 3.09 22.72 -11.74
CA GLY A 78 1.86 23.22 -11.11
C GLY A 78 1.76 22.85 -9.63
N TRP A 79 2.22 21.65 -9.25
CA TRP A 79 2.18 21.20 -7.86
C TRP A 79 3.34 21.74 -7.00
N ILE A 80 4.53 21.94 -7.55
CA ILE A 80 5.63 22.63 -6.85
C ILE A 80 5.18 23.96 -6.27
N GLU A 81 4.30 24.69 -6.97
CA GLU A 81 3.77 25.97 -6.52
C GLU A 81 2.79 25.89 -5.34
N ARG A 82 2.22 24.73 -5.09
CA ARG A 82 1.13 24.53 -4.11
C ARG A 82 1.55 23.73 -2.88
N VAL A 83 2.60 22.91 -3.02
CA VAL A 83 3.07 22.06 -1.91
C VAL A 83 4.04 22.86 -1.05
N ASP A 84 3.88 22.72 0.27
CA ASP A 84 4.76 23.34 1.26
C ASP A 84 4.96 22.36 2.42
N TYR A 85 6.06 21.65 2.40
CA TYR A 85 6.49 20.76 3.48
C TYR A 85 7.62 21.42 4.26
N ALA A 86 7.59 21.29 5.59
CA ALA A 86 8.58 21.92 6.46
C ALA A 86 10.02 21.49 6.16
N GLU A 87 10.19 20.24 5.73
CA GLU A 87 11.49 19.64 5.43
C GLU A 87 11.90 19.73 3.95
N GLY A 88 11.25 20.60 3.18
CA GLY A 88 11.48 20.74 1.73
C GLY A 88 10.66 19.73 0.92
N LEU A 89 11.12 19.40 -0.30
CA LEU A 89 10.44 18.48 -1.21
C LEU A 89 11.36 17.32 -1.60
N PHE A 90 10.84 16.11 -1.54
CA PHE A 90 11.47 14.95 -2.15
C PHE A 90 10.81 14.69 -3.51
N LEU A 91 11.59 14.89 -4.58
CA LEU A 91 11.16 14.65 -5.96
C LEU A 91 11.71 13.29 -6.39
N GLN A 92 10.83 12.36 -6.73
CA GLN A 92 11.18 11.04 -7.23
C GLN A 92 10.70 10.92 -8.68
N GLU A 93 11.57 10.49 -9.60
CA GLU A 93 11.19 10.29 -11.01
C GLU A 93 9.94 9.43 -11.12
N TYR A 94 8.98 9.88 -11.94
CA TYR A 94 7.79 9.10 -12.25
C TYR A 94 8.13 8.01 -13.26
N LEU A 95 8.02 6.76 -12.87
CA LEU A 95 8.38 5.60 -13.70
C LEU A 95 7.17 4.96 -14.42
N GLY A 96 5.96 5.40 -14.15
CA GLY A 96 4.73 4.81 -14.70
C GLY A 96 3.81 4.23 -13.66
N LYS A 97 2.92 3.33 -14.09
CA LYS A 97 1.80 2.77 -13.28
C LYS A 97 1.92 1.26 -13.02
N GLU A 98 2.99 0.63 -13.50
CA GLU A 98 3.19 -0.81 -13.32
C GLU A 98 3.72 -1.10 -11.90
N GLU A 99 2.87 -0.88 -10.90
CA GLU A 99 3.18 -1.03 -9.48
C GLU A 99 2.83 -2.43 -8.98
N ALA A 100 3.71 -3.04 -8.20
CA ALA A 100 3.43 -4.22 -7.39
C ALA A 100 4.18 -4.11 -6.05
N GLY A 101 3.70 -4.84 -5.05
CA GLY A 101 4.34 -4.97 -3.76
C GLY A 101 4.63 -6.41 -3.40
N HIS A 102 5.60 -6.62 -2.52
CA HIS A 102 5.88 -7.91 -1.92
C HIS A 102 6.06 -7.77 -0.42
N PHE A 103 5.42 -8.64 0.31
CA PHE A 103 5.39 -8.62 1.77
C PHE A 103 6.20 -9.78 2.34
N VAL A 104 7.08 -9.46 3.30
CA VAL A 104 7.91 -10.45 3.98
C VAL A 104 7.86 -10.26 5.49
N PHE A 105 8.21 -11.31 6.23
CA PHE A 105 8.66 -11.18 7.61
C PHE A 105 10.17 -11.33 7.69
N ILE A 106 10.79 -10.51 8.54
CA ILE A 106 12.22 -10.55 8.84
C ILE A 106 12.38 -10.96 10.30
N SER A 107 13.19 -11.98 10.51
CA SER A 107 13.39 -12.56 11.83
C SER A 107 14.82 -13.07 11.97
N GLY A 108 15.57 -12.57 12.94
CA GLY A 108 16.98 -12.94 13.11
C GLY A 108 17.88 -12.66 11.88
N GLY A 109 17.45 -11.72 11.02
CA GLY A 109 18.11 -11.40 9.74
C GLY A 109 17.80 -12.37 8.60
N GLU A 110 16.91 -13.34 8.80
CA GLU A 110 16.37 -14.18 7.75
C GLU A 110 15.06 -13.58 7.21
N ILE A 111 14.77 -13.84 5.93
CA ILE A 111 13.64 -13.26 5.19
C ILE A 111 12.69 -14.39 4.82
N SER A 112 11.44 -14.25 5.23
CA SER A 112 10.36 -15.17 4.87
C SER A 112 9.37 -14.46 3.96
N SER A 113 9.35 -14.82 2.68
CA SER A 113 8.39 -14.29 1.70
C SER A 113 6.98 -14.79 2.00
N LEU A 114 5.99 -13.94 1.78
CA LEU A 114 4.61 -14.20 2.15
C LEU A 114 3.66 -14.05 0.97
N VAL A 115 3.47 -12.83 0.50
CA VAL A 115 2.49 -12.51 -0.52
C VAL A 115 3.00 -11.44 -1.47
N THR A 116 2.57 -11.52 -2.73
CA THR A 116 2.68 -10.42 -3.68
C THR A 116 1.34 -9.72 -3.78
N ASN A 117 1.35 -8.40 -3.88
CA ASN A 117 0.13 -7.59 -3.86
C ASN A 117 0.18 -6.41 -4.83
N GLN A 118 -0.98 -5.88 -5.13
CA GLN A 118 -1.14 -4.57 -5.77
C GLN A 118 -2.18 -3.77 -5.01
N GLU A 119 -1.86 -2.50 -4.75
CA GLU A 119 -2.70 -1.56 -4.03
C GLU A 119 -3.19 -0.47 -4.98
N PHE A 120 -4.49 -0.20 -4.97
CA PHE A 120 -5.12 0.82 -5.82
C PHE A 120 -5.54 2.00 -4.94
N LYS A 121 -4.69 3.02 -4.92
CA LYS A 121 -4.78 4.15 -3.99
C LYS A 121 -5.61 5.32 -4.52
N ARG A 122 -5.98 5.34 -5.81
CA ARG A 122 -6.87 6.38 -6.35
C ARG A 122 -8.30 6.19 -5.86
N ALA A 123 -8.95 7.28 -5.47
CA ALA A 123 -10.25 7.26 -4.81
C ALA A 123 -11.37 6.67 -5.66
N PHE A 124 -11.37 6.94 -6.97
CA PHE A 124 -12.51 6.62 -7.83
C PHE A 124 -12.18 5.56 -8.89
N THR A 125 -13.23 4.93 -9.38
CA THR A 125 -13.21 4.01 -10.53
C THR A 125 -12.43 4.61 -11.71
N GLY A 126 -11.66 3.78 -12.43
CA GLY A 126 -10.84 4.21 -13.56
C GLY A 126 -9.55 4.91 -13.17
N ASP A 127 -9.06 4.70 -11.96
CA ASP A 127 -7.87 5.37 -11.39
C ASP A 127 -7.98 6.90 -11.40
N MET A 128 -9.18 7.40 -11.14
CA MET A 128 -9.47 8.83 -11.03
C MET A 128 -9.48 9.31 -9.58
N GLY A 129 -9.49 10.63 -9.42
CA GLY A 129 -9.57 11.28 -8.12
C GLY A 129 -8.25 11.35 -7.37
N PRO A 130 -8.29 11.81 -6.12
CA PRO A 130 -7.11 11.96 -5.29
C PRO A 130 -6.47 10.61 -4.91
N LEU A 131 -5.17 10.65 -4.64
CA LEU A 131 -4.43 9.52 -4.10
C LEU A 131 -4.64 9.46 -2.59
N ALA A 132 -5.17 8.35 -2.08
CA ALA A 132 -5.33 8.13 -0.65
C ALA A 132 -4.08 7.50 -0.02
N GLY A 133 -3.86 7.75 1.26
CA GLY A 133 -2.76 7.12 2.01
C GLY A 133 -2.95 5.61 2.19
N ALA A 134 -4.21 5.16 2.30
CA ALA A 134 -4.57 3.75 2.33
C ALA A 134 -5.34 3.37 1.05
N PRO A 135 -5.13 2.18 0.48
CA PRO A 135 -5.75 1.78 -0.78
C PRO A 135 -7.26 1.62 -0.67
N LEU A 136 -7.99 1.95 -1.75
CA LEU A 136 -9.45 1.77 -1.89
C LEU A 136 -9.81 0.38 -2.42
N ALA A 137 -8.86 -0.28 -3.05
CA ALA A 137 -8.94 -1.66 -3.48
C ALA A 137 -7.55 -2.29 -3.40
N GLY A 138 -7.49 -3.58 -3.24
CA GLY A 138 -6.25 -4.33 -3.21
C GLY A 138 -6.44 -5.75 -3.70
N ILE A 139 -5.37 -6.30 -4.24
CA ILE A 139 -5.27 -7.69 -4.67
C ILE A 139 -4.04 -8.29 -4.00
N VAL A 140 -4.17 -9.48 -3.48
CA VAL A 140 -3.11 -10.22 -2.77
C VAL A 140 -3.08 -11.65 -3.27
N GLU A 141 -1.88 -12.17 -3.47
CA GLU A 141 -1.64 -13.54 -3.91
C GLU A 141 -0.61 -14.19 -3.00
N GLN A 142 -0.87 -15.43 -2.57
CA GLN A 142 0.16 -16.21 -1.85
C GLN A 142 1.41 -16.35 -2.73
N ASP A 143 2.56 -15.96 -2.19
CA ASP A 143 3.83 -16.00 -2.92
C ASP A 143 5.03 -16.27 -1.99
N PRO A 144 5.01 -17.39 -1.26
CA PRO A 144 6.12 -17.75 -0.36
C PRO A 144 7.45 -18.03 -1.09
N ASP A 145 7.38 -18.34 -2.39
CA ASP A 145 8.53 -18.65 -3.22
C ASP A 145 9.09 -17.43 -3.97
N ASP A 146 8.51 -16.24 -3.76
CA ASP A 146 8.89 -14.99 -4.46
C ASP A 146 8.99 -15.19 -5.99
N LYS A 147 7.95 -15.78 -6.58
CA LYS A 147 7.92 -16.18 -8.01
C LYS A 147 8.08 -15.02 -9.00
N TYR A 148 7.91 -13.77 -8.53
CA TYR A 148 8.07 -12.56 -9.31
C TYR A 148 9.42 -11.85 -9.05
N GLY A 149 10.25 -12.39 -8.15
CA GLY A 149 11.60 -11.89 -7.87
C GLY A 149 11.67 -10.59 -7.07
N LEU A 150 10.53 -10.07 -6.59
CA LEU A 150 10.49 -8.81 -5.86
C LEU A 150 11.30 -8.83 -4.56
N ALA A 151 11.18 -9.89 -3.75
CA ALA A 151 11.99 -10.02 -2.56
C ALA A 151 13.46 -10.25 -2.91
N LYS A 152 13.74 -11.12 -3.88
CA LYS A 152 15.10 -11.44 -4.32
C LYS A 152 15.86 -10.21 -4.78
N GLU A 153 15.21 -9.35 -5.60
CA GLU A 153 15.86 -8.18 -6.19
C GLU A 153 15.90 -6.98 -5.25
N LEU A 154 14.86 -6.78 -4.42
CA LEU A 154 14.67 -5.53 -3.69
C LEU A 154 14.79 -5.67 -2.17
N ILE A 155 14.70 -6.87 -1.60
CA ILE A 155 14.76 -7.08 -0.14
C ILE A 155 16.00 -7.89 0.26
N HIS A 156 16.32 -8.97 -0.42
CA HIS A 156 17.46 -9.83 -0.08
C HIS A 156 18.80 -9.09 -0.04
N PRO A 157 19.10 -8.11 -0.91
CA PRO A 157 20.32 -7.33 -0.81
C PRO A 157 20.49 -6.60 0.53
N LEU A 158 19.39 -6.26 1.22
CA LEU A 158 19.41 -5.62 2.54
C LEU A 158 19.69 -6.57 3.72
N LYS A 159 19.85 -7.87 3.49
CA LYS A 159 20.09 -8.86 4.56
C LYS A 159 21.24 -8.48 5.52
N PRO A 160 22.39 -7.95 5.06
CA PRO A 160 23.45 -7.50 5.96
C PRO A 160 23.02 -6.31 6.83
N TRP A 161 22.19 -5.41 6.30
CA TRP A 161 21.66 -4.27 7.03
C TRP A 161 20.63 -4.70 8.08
N PHE A 162 19.75 -5.66 7.77
CA PHE A 162 18.82 -6.24 8.74
C PHE A 162 19.55 -6.85 9.93
N LYS A 163 20.64 -7.61 9.67
CA LYS A 163 21.48 -8.19 10.75
C LYS A 163 22.16 -7.11 11.58
N LYS A 164 22.68 -6.05 10.94
CA LYS A 164 23.36 -4.94 11.62
C LYS A 164 22.40 -4.16 12.52
N THR A 165 21.17 -3.91 12.08
CA THR A 165 20.17 -3.12 12.81
C THR A 165 19.31 -3.94 13.77
N GLY A 166 19.44 -5.27 13.74
CA GLY A 166 18.55 -6.15 14.50
C GLY A 166 17.10 -6.07 14.05
N TYR A 167 16.86 -5.83 12.75
CA TYR A 167 15.52 -5.71 12.20
C TYR A 167 14.71 -6.98 12.48
N THR A 168 13.53 -6.82 13.07
CA THR A 168 12.56 -7.90 13.31
C THR A 168 11.16 -7.38 13.05
N GLY A 169 10.37 -8.12 12.28
CA GLY A 169 8.99 -7.75 11.99
C GLY A 169 8.65 -7.70 10.50
N PRO A 170 7.54 -7.04 10.16
CA PRO A 170 7.05 -6.96 8.80
C PRO A 170 7.87 -5.99 7.95
N LEU A 171 8.00 -6.31 6.67
CA LEU A 171 8.49 -5.40 5.65
C LEU A 171 7.72 -5.62 4.35
N GLN A 172 7.23 -4.56 3.77
CA GLN A 172 6.68 -4.53 2.42
C GLN A 172 7.54 -3.64 1.56
N VAL A 173 7.97 -4.12 0.40
CA VAL A 173 8.49 -3.27 -0.66
C VAL A 173 7.36 -2.96 -1.64
N THR A 174 7.26 -1.70 -2.04
CA THR A 174 6.45 -1.28 -3.19
C THR A 174 7.40 -0.87 -4.31
N ALA A 175 7.18 -1.40 -5.50
CA ALA A 175 8.05 -1.22 -6.64
C ALA A 175 7.27 -0.92 -7.92
N ILE A 176 7.92 -0.20 -8.85
CA ILE A 176 7.41 0.00 -10.21
C ILE A 176 8.35 -0.69 -11.18
N ARG A 177 7.77 -1.40 -12.16
CA ARG A 177 8.53 -2.03 -13.21
C ARG A 177 8.69 -1.08 -14.38
N LYS A 178 9.93 -0.84 -14.79
CA LYS A 178 10.28 -0.06 -15.98
C LYS A 178 11.33 -0.81 -16.79
N ASN A 179 11.04 -1.06 -18.07
CA ASN A 179 11.94 -1.80 -18.97
C ASN A 179 12.36 -3.19 -18.43
N GLY A 180 11.44 -3.90 -17.81
CA GLY A 180 11.70 -5.23 -17.24
C GLY A 180 12.41 -5.24 -15.89
N VAL A 181 12.79 -4.09 -15.33
CA VAL A 181 13.49 -3.97 -14.05
C VAL A 181 12.57 -3.40 -12.98
N TRP A 182 12.52 -4.04 -11.82
CA TRP A 182 11.83 -3.51 -10.65
C TRP A 182 12.64 -2.40 -9.98
N HIS A 183 12.01 -1.27 -9.70
CA HIS A 183 12.59 -0.15 -8.95
C HIS A 183 11.83 0.05 -7.66
N ALA A 184 12.50 -0.07 -6.52
CA ALA A 184 11.87 0.18 -5.22
C ALA A 184 11.49 1.66 -5.10
N ILE A 185 10.22 1.94 -4.78
CA ILE A 185 9.70 3.30 -4.61
C ILE A 185 9.42 3.65 -3.16
N GLU A 186 9.17 2.65 -2.32
CA GLU A 186 9.03 2.80 -0.87
C GLU A 186 9.12 1.45 -0.15
N TYR A 187 9.47 1.50 1.14
CA TYR A 187 9.34 0.39 2.07
C TYR A 187 8.39 0.77 3.20
N ASN A 188 7.56 -0.18 3.61
CA ASN A 188 6.68 -0.05 4.76
C ASN A 188 7.09 -1.09 5.81
N ILE A 189 7.41 -0.64 7.03
CA ILE A 189 7.89 -1.49 8.14
C ILE A 189 6.75 -1.97 9.04
N ARG A 190 5.55 -1.90 8.57
CA ARG A 190 4.31 -2.18 9.30
C ARG A 190 3.39 -3.07 8.47
N LEU A 191 2.46 -3.66 9.15
CA LEU A 191 1.36 -4.38 8.52
C LEU A 191 0.47 -3.38 7.76
N GLY A 192 0.27 -3.64 6.46
CA GLY A 192 -0.59 -2.81 5.60
C GLY A 192 -2.06 -3.07 5.85
N VAL A 193 -2.92 -2.06 5.72
CA VAL A 193 -4.35 -2.16 6.03
C VAL A 193 -5.03 -3.25 5.21
N THR A 194 -4.83 -3.27 3.90
CA THR A 194 -5.48 -4.23 2.99
C THR A 194 -4.78 -5.59 2.99
N THR A 195 -3.47 -5.59 2.84
CA THR A 195 -2.66 -6.82 2.72
C THR A 195 -2.75 -7.67 3.98
N THR A 196 -2.74 -7.05 5.17
CA THR A 196 -2.74 -7.78 6.44
C THR A 196 -4.01 -8.58 6.67
N ALA A 197 -5.17 -7.98 6.42
CA ALA A 197 -6.45 -8.66 6.60
C ALA A 197 -6.51 -9.95 5.77
N LEU A 198 -6.06 -9.88 4.52
CA LEU A 198 -6.01 -11.01 3.61
C LEU A 198 -4.94 -12.02 4.02
N LEU A 199 -3.71 -11.57 4.32
CA LEU A 199 -2.61 -12.43 4.77
C LEU A 199 -2.99 -13.28 5.97
N LEU A 200 -3.57 -12.66 7.01
CA LEU A 200 -3.98 -13.37 8.22
C LEU A 200 -5.08 -14.43 7.95
N ARG A 201 -5.90 -14.22 6.91
CA ARG A 201 -6.92 -15.18 6.46
C ARG A 201 -6.37 -16.27 5.56
N MET A 202 -5.28 -16.03 4.87
CA MET A 202 -4.58 -16.99 4.01
C MET A 202 -3.75 -18.00 4.81
N LEU A 203 -3.26 -17.60 5.99
CA LEU A 203 -2.50 -18.47 6.89
C LEU A 203 -3.44 -19.33 7.77
N LYS A 204 -3.08 -20.62 7.98
CA LYS A 204 -3.75 -21.51 8.94
C LYS A 204 -3.29 -21.24 10.38
N ASN A 205 -2.04 -20.81 10.53
CA ASN A 205 -1.36 -20.63 11.81
C ASN A 205 -0.83 -19.19 12.03
N PRO A 206 -1.65 -18.13 11.79
CA PRO A 206 -1.15 -16.75 11.82
C PRO A 206 -0.57 -16.33 13.17
N VAL A 207 -1.11 -16.83 14.29
CA VAL A 207 -0.63 -16.49 15.63
C VAL A 207 0.76 -17.08 15.88
N ASP A 208 0.98 -18.34 15.50
CA ASP A 208 2.28 -19.00 15.66
C ASP A 208 3.34 -18.30 14.81
N VAL A 209 3.02 -17.97 13.57
CA VAL A 209 3.90 -17.20 12.66
C VAL A 209 4.34 -15.87 13.30
N LEU A 210 3.39 -15.10 13.86
CA LEU A 210 3.72 -13.83 14.51
C LEU A 210 4.59 -14.04 15.76
N LEU A 211 4.32 -15.06 16.55
CA LEU A 211 5.11 -15.39 17.76
C LEU A 211 6.54 -15.85 17.41
N GLU A 212 6.70 -16.65 16.37
CA GLU A 212 8.02 -17.10 15.89
C GLU A 212 8.87 -15.93 15.43
N VAL A 213 8.28 -15.00 14.66
CA VAL A 213 8.97 -13.77 14.23
C VAL A 213 9.44 -12.95 15.42
N VAL A 214 8.58 -12.72 16.43
CA VAL A 214 8.94 -11.97 17.65
C VAL A 214 10.07 -12.64 18.44
N ARG A 215 10.15 -13.97 18.36
CA ARG A 215 11.21 -14.75 19.02
C ARG A 215 12.50 -14.85 18.21
N ASN A 216 12.60 -14.16 17.08
CA ASN A 216 13.71 -14.25 16.12
C ASN A 216 13.90 -15.67 15.57
N GLN A 217 12.80 -16.38 15.37
CA GLN A 217 12.78 -17.70 14.72
C GLN A 217 12.22 -17.56 13.31
N THR A 218 12.73 -18.35 12.37
CA THR A 218 12.14 -18.40 11.03
C THR A 218 10.77 -19.03 11.11
N PRO A 219 9.70 -18.32 10.70
CA PRO A 219 8.34 -18.82 10.86
C PRO A 219 8.03 -19.97 9.92
N VAL A 220 7.27 -20.95 10.42
CA VAL A 220 6.70 -22.04 9.62
C VAL A 220 5.37 -21.56 9.06
N LEU A 221 5.27 -21.42 7.74
CA LEU A 221 4.09 -20.91 7.06
C LEU A 221 3.18 -22.05 6.63
N GLU A 222 1.97 -22.10 7.17
CA GLU A 222 0.93 -23.03 6.76
C GLU A 222 -0.18 -22.30 6.01
N TRP A 223 -0.37 -22.64 4.73
CA TRP A 223 -1.30 -21.93 3.86
C TRP A 223 -2.62 -22.67 3.65
N HIS A 224 -3.70 -21.91 3.57
CA HIS A 224 -4.98 -22.36 3.06
C HIS A 224 -4.96 -22.40 1.52
N ALA A 225 -4.96 -23.58 0.93
CA ALA A 225 -4.97 -23.73 -0.54
C ALA A 225 -6.22 -23.12 -1.19
N GLU A 226 -7.36 -23.16 -0.49
CA GLU A 226 -8.62 -22.56 -0.94
C GLU A 226 -8.68 -21.02 -0.84
N LYS A 227 -7.65 -20.40 -0.26
CA LYS A 227 -7.53 -18.94 -0.09
C LYS A 227 -6.28 -18.39 -0.76
N TYR A 228 -5.98 -18.87 -1.98
CA TYR A 228 -4.74 -18.53 -2.68
C TYR A 228 -4.72 -17.07 -3.13
N PHE A 229 -5.85 -16.52 -3.57
CA PHE A 229 -6.03 -15.12 -3.92
C PHE A 229 -6.95 -14.42 -2.94
N GLY A 230 -6.65 -13.14 -2.66
CA GLY A 230 -7.50 -12.27 -1.88
C GLY A 230 -7.74 -10.95 -2.58
N CYS A 231 -8.93 -10.40 -2.39
CA CYS A 231 -9.31 -9.07 -2.81
C CYS A 231 -9.85 -8.29 -1.64
N THR A 232 -9.67 -6.97 -1.67
CA THR A 232 -10.29 -6.04 -0.74
C THR A 232 -10.91 -4.88 -1.49
N LEU A 233 -12.07 -4.40 -1.00
CA LEU A 233 -12.70 -3.15 -1.40
C LEU A 233 -13.02 -2.33 -0.18
N THR A 234 -12.75 -1.03 -0.25
CA THR A 234 -13.09 -0.09 0.81
C THR A 234 -14.40 0.61 0.50
N LEU A 235 -15.33 0.57 1.46
CA LEU A 235 -16.46 1.49 1.52
C LEU A 235 -15.97 2.80 2.17
N ALA A 236 -15.93 3.87 1.39
CA ALA A 236 -15.46 5.17 1.81
C ALA A 236 -16.60 6.18 1.87
N GLY A 237 -16.56 7.10 2.82
CA GLY A 237 -17.48 8.21 2.91
C GLY A 237 -17.18 9.28 1.86
N TYR A 238 -18.21 10.01 1.47
CA TYR A 238 -18.07 11.12 0.54
C TYR A 238 -17.02 12.12 1.02
N GLY A 239 -16.12 12.49 0.11
CA GLY A 239 -15.01 13.42 0.42
C GLY A 239 -13.69 12.73 0.79
N TYR A 240 -13.70 11.43 1.10
CA TYR A 240 -12.46 10.70 1.34
C TYR A 240 -11.51 10.80 0.12
N PRO A 241 -10.19 11.03 0.29
CA PRO A 241 -9.46 11.08 1.57
C PRO A 241 -9.33 12.48 2.20
N TYR A 242 -9.63 13.57 1.50
CA TYR A 242 -9.18 14.91 1.92
C TYR A 242 -10.28 15.88 2.34
N VAL A 243 -11.54 15.52 2.12
CA VAL A 243 -12.67 16.38 2.49
C VAL A 243 -13.43 15.72 3.62
N VAL A 244 -13.53 16.39 4.75
CA VAL A 244 -14.41 15.99 5.85
C VAL A 244 -15.72 16.76 5.68
N PRO A 245 -16.78 16.14 5.16
CA PRO A 245 -18.07 16.82 5.04
C PRO A 245 -18.67 17.06 6.43
N SER A 246 -19.26 18.24 6.63
CA SER A 246 -20.08 18.49 7.79
C SER A 246 -21.43 17.79 7.60
N VAL A 247 -21.45 16.49 7.84
CA VAL A 247 -22.66 15.67 7.76
C VAL A 247 -23.03 15.16 9.15
N PRO A 248 -24.33 15.01 9.43
CA PRO A 248 -24.77 14.34 10.65
C PRO A 248 -24.27 12.88 10.64
N LYS A 249 -24.29 12.23 11.80
CA LYS A 249 -24.07 10.79 11.89
C LYS A 249 -24.99 10.05 10.91
N LEU A 250 -24.40 9.45 9.89
CA LEU A 250 -25.17 8.67 8.92
C LEU A 250 -25.19 7.20 9.35
N PRO A 251 -26.37 6.54 9.35
CA PRO A 251 -26.46 5.14 9.69
C PRO A 251 -25.74 4.28 8.65
N VAL A 252 -25.08 3.23 9.15
CA VAL A 252 -24.49 2.17 8.34
C VAL A 252 -25.34 0.91 8.54
N GLU A 253 -25.90 0.41 7.46
CA GLU A 253 -26.76 -0.76 7.43
C GLU A 253 -26.01 -1.93 6.80
N VAL A 254 -26.17 -3.12 7.35
CA VAL A 254 -25.58 -4.35 6.84
C VAL A 254 -26.67 -5.39 6.65
N SER A 255 -26.84 -5.86 5.43
CA SER A 255 -27.69 -7.00 5.13
C SER A 255 -26.92 -8.30 5.37
N VAL A 256 -27.31 -9.08 6.33
CA VAL A 256 -26.69 -10.36 6.71
C VAL A 256 -27.44 -11.55 6.13
N PRO A 257 -26.80 -12.72 5.92
CA PRO A 257 -25.41 -13.03 6.24
C PRO A 257 -24.41 -12.47 5.23
N LEU A 258 -23.19 -12.19 5.72
CA LEU A 258 -22.03 -11.90 4.89
C LEU A 258 -21.21 -13.18 4.72
N GLU A 259 -20.72 -13.42 3.51
CA GLU A 259 -19.81 -14.54 3.17
C GLU A 259 -18.34 -14.12 3.12
N CYS A 260 -18.06 -12.86 3.43
CA CYS A 260 -16.74 -12.27 3.47
C CYS A 260 -16.37 -11.74 4.86
N ASP A 261 -15.12 -11.34 5.04
CA ASP A 261 -14.68 -10.64 6.24
C ASP A 261 -14.94 -9.14 6.11
N LEU A 262 -15.51 -8.56 7.14
CA LEU A 262 -15.77 -7.14 7.25
C LEU A 262 -14.95 -6.54 8.39
N TRP A 263 -14.11 -5.55 8.04
CA TRP A 263 -13.30 -4.81 8.99
C TRP A 263 -13.80 -3.38 9.07
N TRP A 264 -14.39 -3.02 10.21
CA TRP A 264 -14.82 -1.66 10.49
C TRP A 264 -13.62 -0.76 10.75
N ASN A 265 -13.67 0.45 10.22
CA ASN A 265 -12.69 1.50 10.46
C ASN A 265 -13.32 2.64 11.26
N GLU A 266 -13.91 3.62 10.60
CA GLU A 266 -14.45 4.82 11.23
C GLU A 266 -15.96 4.70 11.40
N VAL A 267 -16.37 3.81 12.30
CA VAL A 267 -17.77 3.50 12.62
C VAL A 267 -17.96 3.50 14.13
N ASP A 268 -18.99 4.19 14.60
CA ASP A 268 -19.46 4.19 15.98
C ASP A 268 -20.70 3.31 16.12
N GLU A 269 -20.92 2.73 17.30
CA GLU A 269 -22.13 1.98 17.64
C GLU A 269 -22.89 2.71 18.75
N GLU A 270 -24.18 2.95 18.54
CA GLU A 270 -25.09 3.51 19.54
C GLU A 270 -26.41 2.75 19.53
N GLY A 271 -26.75 2.14 20.68
CA GLY A 271 -28.00 1.42 20.83
C GLY A 271 -28.21 0.24 19.87
N GLY A 272 -27.13 -0.42 19.44
CA GLY A 272 -27.16 -1.51 18.46
C GLY A 272 -27.25 -1.07 17.00
N GLN A 273 -27.20 0.24 16.73
CA GLN A 273 -27.14 0.81 15.37
C GLN A 273 -25.75 1.34 15.09
N LEU A 274 -25.21 1.02 13.92
CA LEU A 274 -23.94 1.51 13.43
C LEU A 274 -24.10 2.85 12.70
N TYR A 275 -23.12 3.74 12.90
CA TYR A 275 -23.09 5.07 12.29
C TYR A 275 -21.68 5.38 11.79
N MET A 276 -21.56 6.17 10.71
CA MET A 276 -20.30 6.83 10.41
C MET A 276 -19.82 7.61 11.63
N ALA A 277 -18.58 7.40 12.03
CA ALA A 277 -17.99 8.09 13.17
C ALA A 277 -17.98 9.62 12.95
N ASN A 278 -18.32 10.39 13.99
CA ASN A 278 -18.32 11.83 13.93
C ASN A 278 -16.97 12.39 14.39
N HIS A 279 -16.01 12.46 13.49
CA HIS A 279 -14.66 12.97 13.80
C HIS A 279 -14.57 14.46 13.52
N LYS A 280 -14.92 15.28 14.49
CA LYS A 280 -14.74 16.74 14.39
C LYS A 280 -13.27 17.19 14.26
N ASN A 281 -12.33 16.30 14.55
CA ASN A 281 -10.89 16.61 14.63
C ASN A 281 -10.04 15.90 13.57
N TYR A 282 -10.62 15.19 12.62
CA TYR A 282 -9.85 14.53 11.55
C TYR A 282 -9.81 15.42 10.31
N GLU A 283 -8.61 15.61 9.79
CA GLU A 283 -8.37 16.35 8.54
C GLU A 283 -8.64 15.53 7.28
N MET A 284 -8.96 14.24 7.44
CA MET A 284 -9.22 13.31 6.34
C MET A 284 -10.66 12.81 6.36
N GLY A 285 -11.22 12.54 5.19
CA GLY A 285 -12.54 11.95 5.04
C GLY A 285 -12.61 10.50 5.58
N HIS A 286 -13.82 9.99 5.71
CA HIS A 286 -14.08 8.70 6.37
C HIS A 286 -13.72 7.51 5.50
N ARG A 287 -12.98 6.56 6.09
CA ARG A 287 -12.86 5.19 5.62
C ARG A 287 -13.78 4.32 6.48
N ILE A 288 -14.94 3.90 5.95
CA ILE A 288 -16.00 3.28 6.73
C ILE A 288 -15.68 1.83 7.05
N ALA A 289 -15.42 1.02 6.02
CA ALA A 289 -15.16 -0.40 6.18
C ALA A 289 -14.29 -0.96 5.05
N ASP A 290 -13.57 -2.04 5.34
CA ASP A 290 -12.90 -2.87 4.34
C ASP A 290 -13.60 -4.22 4.25
N VAL A 291 -14.07 -4.55 3.06
CA VAL A 291 -14.65 -5.84 2.70
C VAL A 291 -13.54 -6.70 2.10
N ASN A 292 -13.31 -7.89 2.66
CA ASN A 292 -12.20 -8.76 2.30
C ASN A 292 -12.71 -10.15 1.92
N ALA A 293 -12.27 -10.67 0.79
CA ALA A 293 -12.63 -12.00 0.30
C ALA A 293 -11.40 -12.76 -0.17
N CYS A 294 -11.33 -14.05 0.15
CA CYS A 294 -10.31 -14.96 -0.35
C CYS A 294 -10.95 -16.10 -1.13
N ALA A 295 -10.26 -16.59 -2.19
CA ALA A 295 -10.70 -17.73 -3.00
C ALA A 295 -9.49 -18.44 -3.64
N PRO A 296 -9.65 -19.68 -4.15
CA PRO A 296 -8.57 -20.38 -4.84
C PRO A 296 -8.20 -19.76 -6.19
N VAL A 297 -9.13 -19.00 -6.81
CA VAL A 297 -8.91 -18.30 -8.08
C VAL A 297 -9.36 -16.86 -7.97
N MET A 298 -8.67 -15.97 -8.68
CA MET A 298 -8.88 -14.51 -8.64
C MET A 298 -10.32 -14.11 -8.96
N ASP A 299 -10.89 -14.63 -10.05
CA ASP A 299 -12.25 -14.29 -10.47
C ASP A 299 -13.32 -14.62 -9.42
N SER A 300 -13.07 -15.67 -8.63
CA SER A 300 -14.00 -16.03 -7.55
C SER A 300 -13.91 -15.06 -6.37
N ALA A 301 -12.70 -14.62 -6.01
CA ALA A 301 -12.51 -13.59 -4.98
C ALA A 301 -13.16 -12.26 -5.40
N VAL A 302 -12.96 -11.84 -6.66
CA VAL A 302 -13.56 -10.63 -7.21
C VAL A 302 -15.09 -10.70 -7.17
N LYS A 303 -15.69 -11.79 -7.67
CA LYS A 303 -17.15 -11.96 -7.67
C LYS A 303 -17.73 -11.93 -6.27
N LEU A 304 -17.06 -12.61 -5.32
CA LEU A 304 -17.52 -12.65 -3.93
C LEU A 304 -17.56 -11.24 -3.34
N ILE A 305 -16.45 -10.49 -3.45
CA ILE A 305 -16.38 -9.16 -2.84
C ILE A 305 -17.33 -8.14 -3.50
N GLU A 306 -17.52 -8.21 -4.83
CA GLU A 306 -18.47 -7.35 -5.54
C GLU A 306 -19.92 -7.61 -5.13
N ASN A 307 -20.27 -8.83 -4.77
CA ASN A 307 -21.59 -9.18 -4.23
C ASN A 307 -21.76 -8.73 -2.78
N GLU A 308 -20.71 -8.92 -1.97
CA GLU A 308 -20.77 -8.67 -0.54
C GLU A 308 -20.78 -7.18 -0.19
N ILE A 309 -19.98 -6.35 -0.90
CA ILE A 309 -19.95 -4.90 -0.63
C ILE A 309 -21.30 -4.23 -0.86
N ARG A 310 -22.13 -4.78 -1.75
CA ARG A 310 -23.51 -4.28 -2.02
C ARG A 310 -24.47 -4.51 -0.86
N LYS A 311 -24.11 -5.38 0.08
CA LYS A 311 -24.91 -5.62 1.31
C LYS A 311 -24.67 -4.54 2.37
N LEU A 312 -23.67 -3.68 2.17
CA LEU A 312 -23.41 -2.53 3.00
C LEU A 312 -24.07 -1.28 2.39
N ARG A 313 -24.80 -0.54 3.20
CA ARG A 313 -25.47 0.69 2.79
C ARG A 313 -25.16 1.80 3.77
N CYS A 314 -24.63 2.89 3.25
CA CYS A 314 -24.48 4.13 3.97
C CYS A 314 -24.73 5.28 2.97
N LEU A 315 -25.64 6.18 3.30
CA LEU A 315 -25.89 7.34 2.45
C LEU A 315 -24.65 8.24 2.40
N GLY A 316 -24.24 8.65 1.20
CA GLY A 316 -23.03 9.45 1.03
C GLY A 316 -21.72 8.64 1.07
N SER A 317 -21.80 7.32 0.90
CA SER A 317 -20.63 6.47 0.70
C SER A 317 -20.45 6.06 -0.75
N TYR A 318 -19.25 5.58 -1.06
CA TYR A 318 -18.90 5.02 -2.36
C TYR A 318 -17.85 3.93 -2.22
N TYR A 319 -17.67 3.15 -3.25
CA TYR A 319 -16.57 2.19 -3.44
C TYR A 319 -16.22 2.09 -4.93
N ARG A 320 -15.06 1.53 -5.24
CA ARG A 320 -14.61 1.35 -6.63
C ARG A 320 -15.41 0.22 -7.29
N LEU A 321 -15.77 0.43 -8.57
CA LEU A 321 -16.56 -0.51 -9.38
C LEU A 321 -15.73 -1.29 -10.41
N ASP A 322 -14.42 -1.06 -10.46
CA ASP A 322 -13.50 -1.57 -11.48
C ASP A 322 -12.57 -2.68 -10.99
N LEU A 323 -12.94 -3.41 -9.91
CA LEU A 323 -12.07 -4.43 -9.33
C LEU A 323 -11.71 -5.54 -10.33
N LYS A 324 -12.65 -5.92 -11.20
CA LYS A 324 -12.43 -6.93 -12.24
C LYS A 324 -11.37 -6.48 -13.24
N GLU A 325 -11.43 -5.24 -13.71
CA GLU A 325 -10.43 -4.65 -14.61
C GLU A 325 -9.06 -4.52 -13.92
N LEU A 326 -9.06 -4.17 -12.64
CA LEU A 326 -7.84 -4.11 -11.84
C LEU A 326 -7.20 -5.49 -11.67
N ALA A 327 -7.99 -6.53 -11.43
CA ALA A 327 -7.53 -7.92 -11.34
C ALA A 327 -6.91 -8.41 -12.66
N ALA A 328 -7.52 -8.05 -13.80
CA ALA A 328 -6.97 -8.36 -15.13
C ALA A 328 -5.63 -7.65 -15.37
N LYS A 329 -5.50 -6.37 -14.98
CA LYS A 329 -4.24 -5.61 -15.04
C LYS A 329 -3.15 -6.24 -14.17
N TYR A 330 -3.47 -6.61 -12.93
CA TYR A 330 -2.56 -7.30 -12.02
C TYR A 330 -2.01 -8.58 -12.65
N SER A 331 -2.89 -9.43 -13.17
CA SER A 331 -2.51 -10.68 -13.82
C SER A 331 -1.61 -10.44 -15.04
N SER A 332 -1.90 -9.44 -15.87
CA SER A 332 -1.09 -9.12 -17.05
C SER A 332 0.29 -8.54 -16.66
N LEU A 333 0.35 -7.69 -15.65
CA LEU A 333 1.61 -7.12 -15.15
C LEU A 333 2.60 -8.21 -14.71
N LEU A 334 2.11 -9.19 -13.97
CA LEU A 334 2.97 -10.22 -13.39
C LEU A 334 3.27 -11.40 -14.33
N THR A 335 2.43 -11.63 -15.35
CA THR A 335 2.63 -12.73 -16.32
C THR A 335 3.44 -12.34 -17.56
N SER A 336 3.59 -11.06 -17.86
CA SER A 336 4.34 -10.58 -19.03
C SER A 336 5.84 -10.97 -19.03
N GLU A 337 6.39 -11.43 -17.91
CA GLU A 337 7.77 -11.94 -17.83
C GLU A 337 7.98 -13.34 -18.45
N LYS A 338 6.95 -14.19 -18.50
CA LYS A 338 7.11 -15.54 -19.09
C LYS A 338 7.28 -15.52 -20.61
N ALA A 339 6.96 -14.41 -21.27
CA ALA A 339 7.08 -14.26 -22.73
C ALA A 339 8.43 -13.68 -23.17
N ALA A 340 9.15 -12.97 -22.29
CA ALA A 340 10.45 -12.34 -22.61
C ALA A 340 11.66 -13.26 -22.35
N LEU A 341 11.46 -14.38 -21.68
CA LEU A 341 12.51 -15.37 -21.35
C LEU A 341 12.37 -16.69 -22.17
N ARG A 342 11.53 -16.68 -23.20
CA ARG A 342 11.44 -17.73 -24.24
C ARG A 342 11.84 -17.14 -25.58
#